data_0b8e794da3e7e4c2a837c38286c51c1a
#
_entry.id   0b8e794da3e7e4c2a837c38286c51c1a
#
_cell.length_a   1.000
_cell.length_b   1.000
_cell.length_c   1.000
_cell.angle_alpha   90.00
_cell.angle_beta   90.00
_cell.angle_gamma   90.00
#
_symmetry.space_group_name_H-M   'P 1'
#
loop_
_entity.id
_entity.type
_entity.pdbx_description
1 polymer ?
#
loop_
_entity_poly.entity_id
_entity_poly.type
_entity_poly.pdbx_seq_one_letter_code
_entity_poly.pdbx_strand_id
1 'polypeptide(L)'
;MNDEVLNMKKVIILGASFLQVPLIKTAKQLGYYTIVADMNPNAEGFEFADKKYVVSTIDTEALLKVAELEKPDGIVTAATDMPMRSIAYIGEKLNLNTISYDTAIKATDKFKMREALNKENVAIPKYFLVNNKEDYKKALKNIKGKKIIKPVDSSGSRGIFLLENEKDIDKAYKHATENSRNRTILVEEYMQGEEVSVETLTSKGETKVVAITDKITTGAPHFIENAHKIQSTKDKDIKTKISQLAIAANKALNIETGLSLIHISEPTRPLY
;
A
#
# COMPACT_ATOMS: atom_id res chain seq x y z
N MET A 1 17.36 -31.77 14.70
CA MET A 1 16.23 -31.30 13.86
C MET A 1 15.68 -32.52 13.21
N ASN A 2 14.38 -32.83 13.40
CA ASN A 2 13.78 -34.06 12.82
C ASN A 2 13.81 -33.96 11.29
N ASP A 3 14.01 -35.11 10.61
CA ASP A 3 14.08 -35.20 9.14
C ASP A 3 12.82 -34.66 8.43
N GLU A 4 11.68 -34.62 9.11
CA GLU A 4 10.44 -34.00 8.61
C GLU A 4 10.58 -32.48 8.39
N VAL A 5 11.35 -31.77 9.22
CA VAL A 5 11.54 -30.30 9.08
C VAL A 5 12.48 -29.98 7.91
N LEU A 6 13.35 -30.89 7.53
CA LEU A 6 14.29 -30.69 6.41
C LEU A 6 13.60 -30.68 5.03
N ASN A 7 12.40 -31.22 4.93
CA ASN A 7 11.63 -31.28 3.67
C ASN A 7 10.48 -30.24 3.60
N MET A 8 10.23 -29.48 4.67
CA MET A 8 9.16 -28.48 4.66
C MET A 8 9.60 -27.23 3.89
N LYS A 9 8.71 -26.72 3.04
CA LYS A 9 8.91 -25.39 2.45
C LYS A 9 8.90 -24.32 3.52
N LYS A 10 9.82 -23.36 3.44
CA LYS A 10 10.01 -22.29 4.40
C LYS A 10 9.41 -20.99 3.88
N VAL A 11 8.70 -20.26 4.72
CA VAL A 11 8.19 -18.94 4.38
C VAL A 11 8.61 -17.93 5.44
N ILE A 12 9.17 -16.80 5.00
CA ILE A 12 9.39 -15.64 5.86
C ILE A 12 8.12 -14.77 5.84
N ILE A 13 7.64 -14.44 7.03
CA ILE A 13 6.48 -13.56 7.22
C ILE A 13 6.97 -12.30 7.92
N LEU A 14 6.77 -11.15 7.27
CA LEU A 14 7.15 -9.84 7.81
C LEU A 14 5.96 -9.19 8.53
N GLY A 15 6.17 -8.92 9.81
CA GLY A 15 5.17 -8.46 10.76
C GLY A 15 4.60 -9.60 11.62
N ALA A 16 4.43 -9.33 12.91
CA ALA A 16 3.93 -10.29 13.90
C ALA A 16 2.86 -9.71 14.83
N SER A 17 2.21 -8.59 14.44
CA SER A 17 1.09 -8.05 15.21
C SER A 17 -0.13 -8.97 15.11
N PHE A 18 -1.17 -8.70 15.90
CA PHE A 18 -2.43 -9.45 15.84
C PHE A 18 -3.01 -9.54 14.40
N LEU A 19 -2.72 -8.54 13.53
CA LEU A 19 -3.17 -8.54 12.14
C LEU A 19 -2.50 -9.60 11.27
N GLN A 20 -1.27 -10.01 11.60
CA GLN A 20 -0.54 -11.05 10.88
C GLN A 20 -0.76 -12.46 11.45
N VAL A 21 -1.32 -12.59 12.66
CA VAL A 21 -1.60 -13.90 13.28
C VAL A 21 -2.40 -14.83 12.36
N PRO A 22 -3.46 -14.39 11.65
CA PRO A 22 -4.17 -15.27 10.71
C PRO A 22 -3.28 -15.80 9.59
N LEU A 23 -2.39 -14.97 9.02
CA LEU A 23 -1.45 -15.37 7.98
C LEU A 23 -0.47 -16.44 8.51
N ILE A 24 0.12 -16.23 9.69
CA ILE A 24 1.06 -17.18 10.31
C ILE A 24 0.39 -18.52 10.54
N LYS A 25 -0.82 -18.53 11.12
CA LYS A 25 -1.59 -19.74 11.38
C LYS A 25 -1.95 -20.48 10.09
N THR A 26 -2.39 -19.75 9.07
CA THR A 26 -2.72 -20.32 7.76
C THR A 26 -1.49 -20.95 7.08
N ALA A 27 -0.34 -20.27 7.12
CA ALA A 27 0.90 -20.81 6.58
C ALA A 27 1.28 -22.15 7.25
N LYS A 28 1.15 -22.24 8.58
CA LYS A 28 1.36 -23.50 9.30
C LYS A 28 0.36 -24.59 8.92
N GLN A 29 -0.92 -24.27 8.82
CA GLN A 29 -1.95 -25.21 8.38
C GLN A 29 -1.70 -25.76 6.98
N LEU A 30 -1.08 -24.96 6.10
CA LEU A 30 -0.65 -25.36 4.76
C LEU A 30 0.67 -26.15 4.75
N GLY A 31 1.26 -26.44 5.91
CA GLY A 31 2.49 -27.22 6.04
C GLY A 31 3.78 -26.46 5.79
N TYR A 32 3.76 -25.12 5.86
CA TYR A 32 4.99 -24.33 5.77
C TYR A 32 5.69 -24.21 7.13
N TYR A 33 7.01 -24.26 7.12
CA TYR A 33 7.84 -23.81 8.25
C TYR A 33 7.87 -22.29 8.27
N THR A 34 7.33 -21.68 9.32
CA THR A 34 7.12 -20.25 9.42
C THR A 34 8.27 -19.55 10.15
N ILE A 35 8.90 -18.60 9.48
CA ILE A 35 9.95 -17.73 10.00
C ILE A 35 9.37 -16.32 10.07
N VAL A 36 9.21 -15.79 11.26
CA VAL A 36 8.50 -14.50 11.45
C VAL A 36 9.46 -13.43 11.94
N ALA A 37 9.42 -12.24 11.34
CA ALA A 37 10.24 -11.10 11.71
C ALA A 37 9.38 -9.89 12.08
N ASP A 38 9.62 -9.30 13.25
CA ASP A 38 9.00 -8.06 13.73
C ASP A 38 9.98 -7.32 14.63
N MET A 39 9.89 -5.99 14.70
CA MET A 39 10.73 -5.18 15.59
C MET A 39 10.32 -5.27 17.07
N ASN A 40 9.07 -5.61 17.35
CA ASN A 40 8.57 -5.77 18.71
C ASN A 40 8.87 -7.20 19.21
N PRO A 41 9.77 -7.37 20.20
CA PRO A 41 10.11 -8.69 20.74
C PRO A 41 8.93 -9.42 21.39
N ASN A 42 7.87 -8.69 21.74
CA ASN A 42 6.67 -9.20 22.39
C ASN A 42 5.46 -9.26 21.42
N ALA A 43 5.71 -9.25 20.11
CA ALA A 43 4.63 -9.33 19.13
C ALA A 43 3.87 -10.66 19.23
N GLU A 44 2.54 -10.61 19.25
CA GLU A 44 1.65 -11.77 19.46
C GLU A 44 1.89 -12.91 18.46
N GLY A 45 2.20 -12.57 17.21
CA GLY A 45 2.44 -13.54 16.14
C GLY A 45 3.64 -14.45 16.39
N PHE A 46 4.58 -14.05 17.23
CA PHE A 46 5.75 -14.86 17.57
C PHE A 46 5.40 -16.16 18.31
N GLU A 47 4.28 -16.19 19.03
CA GLU A 47 3.81 -17.41 19.71
C GLU A 47 3.42 -18.52 18.73
N PHE A 48 3.05 -18.16 17.51
CA PHE A 48 2.59 -19.10 16.49
C PHE A 48 3.68 -19.45 15.47
N ALA A 49 4.84 -18.77 15.51
CA ALA A 49 5.95 -18.99 14.59
C ALA A 49 6.80 -20.21 14.96
N ASP A 50 7.34 -20.91 13.96
CA ASP A 50 8.34 -21.95 14.19
C ASP A 50 9.70 -21.34 14.53
N LYS A 51 10.01 -20.16 13.95
CA LYS A 51 11.21 -19.39 14.23
C LYS A 51 10.91 -17.89 14.22
N LYS A 52 11.53 -17.15 15.11
CA LYS A 52 11.34 -15.69 15.23
C LYS A 52 12.64 -14.92 15.12
N TYR A 53 12.55 -13.72 14.55
CA TYR A 53 13.63 -12.75 14.48
C TYR A 53 13.14 -11.38 14.91
N VAL A 54 13.84 -10.77 15.87
CA VAL A 54 13.53 -9.39 16.30
C VAL A 54 14.28 -8.43 15.38
N VAL A 55 13.64 -8.08 14.25
CA VAL A 55 14.19 -7.22 13.20
C VAL A 55 13.08 -6.36 12.64
N SER A 56 13.37 -5.09 12.39
CA SER A 56 12.42 -4.19 11.76
C SER A 56 12.06 -4.64 10.35
N THR A 57 10.77 -4.64 10.01
CA THR A 57 10.28 -5.05 8.67
C THR A 57 10.70 -4.10 7.54
N ILE A 58 11.29 -2.96 7.87
CA ILE A 58 11.85 -1.98 6.92
C ILE A 58 13.39 -1.95 6.93
N ASP A 59 14.05 -2.73 7.80
CA ASP A 59 15.50 -2.93 7.77
C ASP A 59 15.85 -4.01 6.76
N THR A 60 15.93 -3.58 5.52
CA THR A 60 16.11 -4.45 4.35
C THR A 60 17.39 -5.28 4.41
N GLU A 61 18.49 -4.69 4.90
CA GLU A 61 19.79 -5.38 4.97
C GLU A 61 19.82 -6.44 6.08
N ALA A 62 19.24 -6.12 7.25
CA ALA A 62 19.16 -7.10 8.33
C ALA A 62 18.24 -8.27 7.95
N LEU A 63 17.11 -7.97 7.27
CA LEU A 63 16.19 -8.99 6.76
C LEU A 63 16.80 -9.85 5.65
N LEU A 64 17.64 -9.26 4.78
CA LEU A 64 18.35 -10.04 3.75
C LEU A 64 19.29 -11.08 4.41
N LYS A 65 20.04 -10.69 5.43
CA LYS A 65 20.89 -11.64 6.18
C LYS A 65 20.10 -12.78 6.81
N VAL A 66 18.90 -12.49 7.34
CA VAL A 66 17.99 -13.51 7.84
C VAL A 66 17.55 -14.45 6.71
N ALA A 67 17.19 -13.89 5.56
CA ALA A 67 16.73 -14.67 4.41
C ALA A 67 17.86 -15.54 3.81
N GLU A 68 19.08 -15.03 3.72
CA GLU A 68 20.27 -15.79 3.29
C GLU A 68 20.58 -16.97 4.21
N LEU A 69 20.46 -16.76 5.54
CA LEU A 69 20.66 -17.78 6.55
C LEU A 69 19.59 -18.87 6.48
N GLU A 70 18.33 -18.47 6.39
CA GLU A 70 17.16 -19.38 6.46
C GLU A 70 16.83 -20.05 5.13
N LYS A 71 17.22 -19.44 4.00
CA LYS A 71 16.95 -19.93 2.63
C LYS A 71 15.47 -20.25 2.43
N PRO A 72 14.58 -19.26 2.51
CA PRO A 72 13.14 -19.47 2.39
C PRO A 72 12.76 -19.77 0.93
N ASP A 73 11.65 -20.48 0.74
CA ASP A 73 11.00 -20.66 -0.56
C ASP A 73 10.10 -19.49 -0.96
N GLY A 74 9.78 -18.60 0.01
CA GLY A 74 8.97 -17.43 -0.21
C GLY A 74 9.02 -16.44 0.94
N ILE A 75 8.60 -15.20 0.67
CA ILE A 75 8.52 -14.12 1.63
C ILE A 75 7.21 -13.35 1.44
N VAL A 76 6.50 -13.05 2.52
CA VAL A 76 5.15 -12.48 2.47
C VAL A 76 4.86 -11.56 3.66
N THR A 77 3.89 -10.67 3.49
CA THR A 77 3.25 -9.91 4.58
C THR A 77 1.75 -9.83 4.34
N ALA A 78 1.00 -9.41 5.36
CA ALA A 78 -0.42 -9.10 5.25
C ALA A 78 -0.77 -7.86 6.09
N ALA A 79 -1.89 -7.20 5.72
CA ALA A 79 -2.49 -6.05 6.42
C ALA A 79 -1.57 -4.81 6.57
N THR A 80 -0.49 -4.72 5.81
CA THR A 80 0.43 -3.57 5.79
C THR A 80 1.22 -3.51 4.49
N ASP A 81 1.50 -2.30 4.02
CA ASP A 81 2.34 -2.01 2.86
C ASP A 81 3.81 -1.73 3.22
N MET A 82 4.07 -1.52 4.52
CA MET A 82 5.38 -1.11 5.03
C MET A 82 6.54 -2.04 4.62
N PRO A 83 6.40 -3.38 4.68
CA PRO A 83 7.48 -4.30 4.35
C PRO A 83 7.69 -4.52 2.84
N MET A 84 6.83 -3.99 1.97
CA MET A 84 6.83 -4.36 0.55
C MET A 84 8.16 -4.09 -0.16
N ARG A 85 8.86 -3.01 0.19
CA ARG A 85 10.20 -2.72 -0.38
C ARG A 85 11.23 -3.75 0.07
N SER A 86 11.19 -4.17 1.34
CA SER A 86 12.08 -5.23 1.86
C SER A 86 11.78 -6.57 1.21
N ILE A 87 10.50 -6.92 1.06
CA ILE A 87 10.06 -8.15 0.37
C ILE A 87 10.60 -8.18 -1.05
N ALA A 88 10.38 -7.12 -1.82
CA ALA A 88 10.78 -7.04 -3.21
C ALA A 88 12.32 -7.08 -3.37
N TYR A 89 13.06 -6.35 -2.53
CA TYR A 89 14.52 -6.35 -2.56
C TYR A 89 15.09 -7.76 -2.28
N ILE A 90 14.59 -8.41 -1.22
CA ILE A 90 15.01 -9.77 -0.88
C ILE A 90 14.61 -10.76 -1.98
N GLY A 91 13.40 -10.60 -2.53
CA GLY A 91 12.91 -11.39 -3.65
C GLY A 91 13.84 -11.35 -4.85
N GLU A 92 14.27 -10.15 -5.27
CA GLU A 92 15.23 -10.00 -6.37
C GLU A 92 16.60 -10.62 -6.06
N LYS A 93 17.11 -10.43 -4.82
CA LYS A 93 18.42 -10.96 -4.40
C LYS A 93 18.45 -12.49 -4.34
N LEU A 94 17.36 -13.11 -3.91
CA LEU A 94 17.28 -14.57 -3.70
C LEU A 94 16.46 -15.26 -4.77
N ASN A 95 16.05 -14.56 -5.84
CA ASN A 95 15.23 -15.10 -6.95
C ASN A 95 13.92 -15.74 -6.45
N LEU A 96 13.25 -15.09 -5.47
CA LEU A 96 11.94 -15.51 -4.98
C LEU A 96 10.83 -14.88 -5.83
N ASN A 97 9.67 -15.55 -5.86
CA ASN A 97 8.51 -15.03 -6.57
C ASN A 97 7.85 -13.86 -5.79
N THR A 98 8.29 -12.64 -6.07
CA THR A 98 7.76 -11.39 -5.50
C THR A 98 7.54 -10.36 -6.60
N ILE A 99 6.94 -9.21 -6.26
CA ILE A 99 6.98 -8.05 -7.14
C ILE A 99 8.42 -7.50 -7.24
N SER A 100 8.75 -6.79 -8.33
CA SER A 100 10.05 -6.14 -8.46
C SER A 100 10.22 -4.99 -7.46
N TYR A 101 11.46 -4.62 -7.15
CA TYR A 101 11.76 -3.50 -6.26
C TYR A 101 11.23 -2.16 -6.82
N ASP A 102 11.31 -1.96 -8.14
CA ASP A 102 10.72 -0.81 -8.83
C ASP A 102 9.20 -0.76 -8.66
N THR A 103 8.52 -1.89 -8.80
CA THR A 103 7.07 -2.01 -8.55
C THR A 103 6.74 -1.70 -7.09
N ALA A 104 7.52 -2.20 -6.13
CA ALA A 104 7.31 -1.92 -4.71
C ALA A 104 7.44 -0.42 -4.40
N ILE A 105 8.42 0.27 -5.01
CA ILE A 105 8.57 1.73 -4.89
C ILE A 105 7.34 2.44 -5.46
N LYS A 106 6.91 2.10 -6.69
CA LYS A 106 5.72 2.71 -7.32
C LYS A 106 4.46 2.47 -6.51
N ALA A 107 4.29 1.31 -5.91
CA ALA A 107 3.12 0.96 -5.11
C ALA A 107 3.10 1.63 -3.71
N THR A 108 4.26 2.02 -3.16
CA THR A 108 4.39 2.56 -1.79
C THR A 108 4.78 4.04 -1.72
N ASP A 109 4.99 4.69 -2.86
CA ASP A 109 5.25 6.13 -2.98
C ASP A 109 4.17 6.75 -3.86
N LYS A 110 3.37 7.64 -3.29
CA LYS A 110 2.22 8.23 -4.00
C LYS A 110 2.60 9.05 -5.22
N PHE A 111 3.77 9.71 -5.20
CA PHE A 111 4.23 10.46 -6.36
C PHE A 111 4.66 9.53 -7.49
N LYS A 112 5.48 8.51 -7.17
CA LYS A 112 5.89 7.50 -8.14
C LYS A 112 4.71 6.72 -8.72
N MET A 113 3.73 6.44 -7.88
CA MET A 113 2.45 5.85 -8.32
C MET A 113 1.76 6.76 -9.34
N ARG A 114 1.62 8.06 -9.07
CA ARG A 114 1.00 9.02 -10.02
C ARG A 114 1.77 9.11 -11.34
N GLU A 115 3.11 9.11 -11.29
CA GLU A 115 3.92 9.11 -12.50
C GLU A 115 3.67 7.86 -13.36
N ALA A 116 3.65 6.67 -12.73
CA ALA A 116 3.41 5.42 -13.42
C ALA A 116 2.00 5.35 -14.04
N LEU A 117 0.97 5.73 -13.28
CA LEU A 117 -0.42 5.78 -13.75
C LEU A 117 -0.61 6.78 -14.89
N ASN A 118 0.00 7.98 -14.79
CA ASN A 118 -0.07 9.00 -15.82
C ASN A 118 0.58 8.54 -17.13
N LYS A 119 1.72 7.89 -17.05
CA LYS A 119 2.44 7.36 -18.21
C LYS A 119 1.61 6.38 -19.03
N GLU A 120 0.80 5.57 -18.35
CA GLU A 120 -0.09 4.57 -18.96
C GLU A 120 -1.52 5.11 -19.19
N ASN A 121 -1.71 6.43 -19.12
CA ASN A 121 -2.99 7.12 -19.34
C ASN A 121 -4.13 6.62 -18.42
N VAL A 122 -3.80 6.12 -17.23
CA VAL A 122 -4.79 5.80 -16.20
C VAL A 122 -5.32 7.09 -15.60
N ALA A 123 -6.64 7.23 -15.47
CA ALA A 123 -7.26 8.44 -14.94
C ALA A 123 -6.83 8.70 -13.49
N ILE A 124 -6.26 9.89 -13.26
CA ILE A 124 -5.78 10.36 -11.95
C ILE A 124 -6.11 11.85 -11.75
N PRO A 125 -6.18 12.34 -10.49
CA PRO A 125 -6.29 13.76 -10.22
C PRO A 125 -5.03 14.50 -10.70
N LYS A 126 -5.16 15.80 -10.97
CA LYS A 126 -4.00 16.68 -11.18
C LYS A 126 -3.17 16.70 -9.89
N TYR A 127 -1.85 16.59 -10.00
CA TYR A 127 -0.97 16.46 -8.84
C TYR A 127 0.34 17.23 -9.01
N PHE A 128 0.96 17.59 -7.88
CA PHE A 128 2.28 18.24 -7.83
C PHE A 128 3.08 17.68 -6.65
N LEU A 129 4.34 17.33 -6.91
CA LEU A 129 5.31 17.03 -5.87
C LEU A 129 5.79 18.34 -5.22
N VAL A 130 5.93 18.32 -3.91
CA VAL A 130 6.33 19.49 -3.11
C VAL A 130 7.42 19.07 -2.13
N ASN A 131 8.62 19.63 -2.33
CA ASN A 131 9.79 19.40 -1.49
C ASN A 131 10.06 20.58 -0.52
N ASN A 132 9.48 21.74 -0.81
CA ASN A 132 9.69 22.97 -0.06
C ASN A 132 8.50 23.91 -0.17
N LYS A 133 8.52 25.03 0.57
CA LYS A 133 7.43 26.02 0.58
C LYS A 133 7.23 26.73 -0.77
N GLU A 134 8.26 26.84 -1.59
CA GLU A 134 8.15 27.46 -2.91
C GLU A 134 7.38 26.56 -3.88
N ASP A 135 7.72 25.28 -3.92
CA ASP A 135 6.97 24.26 -4.68
C ASP A 135 5.51 24.21 -4.22
N TYR A 136 5.27 24.30 -2.90
CA TYR A 136 3.93 24.33 -2.35
C TYR A 136 3.11 25.49 -2.89
N LYS A 137 3.66 26.72 -2.87
CA LYS A 137 3.00 27.90 -3.42
C LYS A 137 2.70 27.75 -4.92
N LYS A 138 3.64 27.18 -5.69
CA LYS A 138 3.43 26.88 -7.12
C LYS A 138 2.29 25.88 -7.32
N ALA A 139 2.28 24.78 -6.56
CA ALA A 139 1.24 23.77 -6.62
C ALA A 139 -0.16 24.34 -6.33
N LEU A 140 -0.28 25.16 -5.27
CA LEU A 140 -1.54 25.80 -4.90
C LEU A 140 -2.10 26.71 -6.00
N LYS A 141 -1.26 27.43 -6.72
CA LYS A 141 -1.66 28.29 -7.85
C LYS A 141 -2.12 27.49 -9.07
N ASN A 142 -1.55 26.32 -9.28
CA ASN A 142 -1.80 25.50 -10.47
C ASN A 142 -3.00 24.54 -10.37
N ILE A 143 -3.53 24.32 -9.17
CA ILE A 143 -4.75 23.54 -8.95
C ILE A 143 -5.88 24.48 -8.60
N LYS A 144 -6.97 24.47 -9.38
CA LYS A 144 -8.19 25.23 -9.09
C LYS A 144 -9.06 24.47 -8.08
N GLY A 145 -9.83 25.20 -7.28
CA GLY A 145 -10.77 24.61 -6.32
C GLY A 145 -10.10 23.98 -5.10
N LYS A 146 -10.79 23.04 -4.47
CA LYS A 146 -10.34 22.33 -3.27
C LYS A 146 -9.14 21.42 -3.59
N LYS A 147 -8.25 21.25 -2.62
CA LYS A 147 -7.02 20.47 -2.79
C LYS A 147 -6.81 19.49 -1.65
N ILE A 148 -6.30 18.31 -1.95
CA ILE A 148 -5.79 17.38 -0.96
C ILE A 148 -4.29 17.58 -0.81
N ILE A 149 -3.86 17.77 0.43
CA ILE A 149 -2.45 17.82 0.82
C ILE A 149 -2.14 16.54 1.60
N LYS A 150 -1.12 15.79 1.20
CA LYS A 150 -0.80 14.51 1.85
C LYS A 150 0.67 14.14 1.73
N PRO A 151 1.23 13.35 2.69
CA PRO A 151 2.56 12.78 2.56
C PRO A 151 2.65 11.81 1.38
N VAL A 152 3.82 11.70 0.74
CA VAL A 152 4.05 10.72 -0.33
C VAL A 152 4.18 9.28 0.21
N ASP A 153 4.65 9.14 1.45
CA ASP A 153 5.17 7.91 2.06
C ASP A 153 4.43 7.45 3.33
N SER A 154 3.20 7.93 3.54
CA SER A 154 2.36 7.58 4.68
C SER A 154 1.07 6.88 4.24
N SER A 155 0.50 6.01 5.08
CA SER A 155 -0.75 5.26 4.86
C SER A 155 -1.78 5.52 5.97
N GLY A 156 -3.00 5.00 5.83
CA GLY A 156 -4.06 5.10 6.84
C GLY A 156 -4.49 6.53 7.13
N SER A 157 -4.69 7.35 6.12
CA SER A 157 -5.12 8.76 6.20
C SER A 157 -4.22 9.69 7.04
N ARG A 158 -3.07 9.21 7.51
CA ARG A 158 -2.13 10.02 8.30
C ARG A 158 -1.53 11.16 7.47
N GLY A 159 -1.67 12.38 7.97
CA GLY A 159 -1.14 13.57 7.31
C GLY A 159 -1.99 14.09 6.14
N ILE A 160 -3.17 13.52 5.88
CA ILE A 160 -4.10 14.03 4.87
C ILE A 160 -4.80 15.28 5.40
N PHE A 161 -4.90 16.31 4.55
CA PHE A 161 -5.62 17.53 4.82
C PHE A 161 -6.34 18.05 3.58
N LEU A 162 -7.68 18.26 3.68
CA LEU A 162 -8.44 18.96 2.66
C LEU A 162 -8.31 20.46 2.86
N LEU A 163 -7.67 21.11 1.90
CA LEU A 163 -7.54 22.58 1.88
C LEU A 163 -8.70 23.18 1.10
N GLU A 164 -9.60 23.84 1.84
CA GLU A 164 -10.75 24.58 1.30
C GLU A 164 -10.58 26.09 1.45
N ASN A 165 -9.87 26.54 2.49
CA ASN A 165 -9.73 27.95 2.84
C ASN A 165 -8.26 28.37 2.84
N GLU A 166 -7.98 29.57 2.37
CA GLU A 166 -6.62 30.12 2.34
C GLU A 166 -5.99 30.28 3.74
N LYS A 167 -6.81 30.51 4.77
CA LYS A 167 -6.34 30.60 6.17
C LYS A 167 -5.68 29.31 6.69
N ASP A 168 -5.97 28.16 6.07
CA ASP A 168 -5.46 26.85 6.48
C ASP A 168 -4.21 26.41 5.71
N ILE A 169 -3.68 27.23 4.79
CA ILE A 169 -2.54 26.88 3.92
C ILE A 169 -1.33 26.42 4.73
N ASP A 170 -0.88 27.20 5.71
CA ASP A 170 0.29 26.84 6.52
C ASP A 170 0.02 25.64 7.44
N LYS A 171 -1.19 25.51 7.96
CA LYS A 171 -1.61 24.38 8.78
C LYS A 171 -1.60 23.08 7.97
N ALA A 172 -2.13 23.08 6.75
CA ALA A 172 -2.15 21.93 5.86
C ALA A 172 -0.73 21.49 5.48
N TYR A 173 0.14 22.45 5.14
CA TYR A 173 1.55 22.18 4.84
C TYR A 173 2.27 21.52 6.02
N LYS A 174 2.16 22.13 7.20
CA LYS A 174 2.76 21.61 8.44
C LYS A 174 2.27 20.21 8.76
N HIS A 175 0.95 20.02 8.75
CA HIS A 175 0.33 18.74 9.05
C HIS A 175 0.83 17.62 8.12
N ALA A 176 0.90 17.87 6.81
CA ALA A 176 1.37 16.87 5.86
C ALA A 176 2.88 16.60 5.97
N THR A 177 3.70 17.64 6.13
CA THR A 177 5.17 17.49 6.23
C THR A 177 5.62 16.82 7.53
N GLU A 178 4.93 17.04 8.65
CA GLU A 178 5.22 16.38 9.93
C GLU A 178 4.86 14.89 9.92
N ASN A 179 3.97 14.47 9.02
CA ASN A 179 3.57 13.07 8.83
C ASN A 179 4.28 12.37 7.66
N SER A 180 5.22 13.05 6.99
CA SER A 180 6.10 12.49 5.96
C SER A 180 7.48 12.17 6.55
N ARG A 181 8.04 11.02 6.22
CA ARG A 181 9.37 10.60 6.70
C ARG A 181 10.49 11.46 6.13
N ASN A 182 10.35 11.87 4.87
CA ASN A 182 11.32 12.69 4.14
C ASN A 182 10.87 14.14 3.95
N ARG A 183 9.77 14.54 4.58
CA ARG A 183 9.12 15.86 4.46
C ARG A 183 8.64 16.20 3.04
N THR A 184 8.56 15.23 2.16
CA THR A 184 8.02 15.40 0.81
C THR A 184 6.51 15.14 0.83
N ILE A 185 5.75 16.04 0.23
CA ILE A 185 4.30 15.95 0.19
C ILE A 185 3.77 16.04 -1.24
N LEU A 186 2.53 15.63 -1.41
CA LEU A 186 1.79 15.71 -2.64
C LEU A 186 0.63 16.69 -2.47
N VAL A 187 0.45 17.59 -3.42
CA VAL A 187 -0.75 18.43 -3.56
C VAL A 187 -1.54 17.91 -4.74
N GLU A 188 -2.77 17.51 -4.50
CA GLU A 188 -3.66 16.95 -5.52
C GLU A 188 -4.96 17.72 -5.63
N GLU A 189 -5.57 17.68 -6.81
CA GLU A 189 -6.96 18.08 -7.02
C GLU A 189 -7.87 17.21 -6.13
N TYR A 190 -8.78 17.84 -5.39
CA TYR A 190 -9.78 17.10 -4.64
C TYR A 190 -10.85 16.54 -5.58
N MET A 191 -10.92 15.23 -5.64
CA MET A 191 -11.98 14.52 -6.38
C MET A 191 -13.19 14.37 -5.46
N GLN A 192 -14.23 15.17 -5.74
CA GLN A 192 -15.48 15.08 -4.98
C GLN A 192 -16.28 13.88 -5.44
N GLY A 193 -16.67 13.01 -4.52
CA GLY A 193 -17.45 11.81 -4.81
C GLY A 193 -17.42 10.82 -3.65
N GLU A 194 -18.14 9.73 -3.81
CA GLU A 194 -18.08 8.61 -2.87
C GLU A 194 -16.80 7.79 -3.13
N GLU A 195 -16.20 7.30 -2.07
CA GLU A 195 -14.95 6.55 -2.15
C GLU A 195 -15.21 5.04 -2.01
N VAL A 196 -14.56 4.27 -2.84
CA VAL A 196 -14.56 2.80 -2.76
C VAL A 196 -13.13 2.28 -2.62
N SER A 197 -12.99 1.15 -1.94
CA SER A 197 -11.80 0.31 -1.99
C SER A 197 -12.04 -0.84 -2.94
N VAL A 198 -11.04 -1.16 -3.76
CA VAL A 198 -11.07 -2.28 -4.69
C VAL A 198 -9.95 -3.25 -4.34
N GLU A 199 -10.34 -4.43 -3.90
CA GLU A 199 -9.42 -5.52 -3.62
C GLU A 199 -9.18 -6.32 -4.89
N THR A 200 -7.92 -6.47 -5.26
CA THR A 200 -7.52 -7.23 -6.45
C THR A 200 -6.50 -8.28 -6.08
N LEU A 201 -6.57 -9.43 -6.73
CA LEU A 201 -5.57 -10.48 -6.65
C LEU A 201 -4.91 -10.63 -8.03
N THR A 202 -3.60 -10.51 -8.06
CA THR A 202 -2.80 -10.70 -9.28
C THR A 202 -1.93 -11.94 -9.15
N SER A 203 -1.91 -12.75 -10.19
CA SER A 203 -1.03 -13.92 -10.30
C SER A 203 -0.54 -14.03 -11.75
N LYS A 204 0.77 -14.11 -11.92
CA LYS A 204 1.41 -14.18 -13.25
C LYS A 204 0.98 -13.04 -14.18
N GLY A 205 0.79 -11.84 -13.62
CA GLY A 205 0.35 -10.64 -14.35
C GLY A 205 -1.15 -10.59 -14.66
N GLU A 206 -1.91 -11.65 -14.39
CA GLU A 206 -3.38 -11.64 -14.53
C GLU A 206 -4.04 -11.12 -13.25
N THR A 207 -4.75 -9.99 -13.34
CA THR A 207 -5.41 -9.35 -12.22
C THR A 207 -6.91 -9.64 -12.22
N LYS A 208 -7.43 -10.09 -11.07
CA LYS A 208 -8.87 -10.27 -10.81
C LYS A 208 -9.33 -9.37 -9.68
N VAL A 209 -10.46 -8.70 -9.87
CA VAL A 209 -11.12 -7.96 -8.79
C VAL A 209 -11.84 -8.96 -7.89
N VAL A 210 -11.48 -8.95 -6.61
CA VAL A 210 -12.03 -9.84 -5.58
C VAL A 210 -13.24 -9.22 -4.92
N ALA A 211 -13.13 -7.94 -4.54
CA ALA A 211 -14.21 -7.19 -3.92
C ALA A 211 -14.16 -5.69 -4.28
N ILE A 212 -15.33 -5.06 -4.26
CA ILE A 212 -15.49 -3.61 -4.27
C ILE A 212 -16.25 -3.25 -3.00
N THR A 213 -15.65 -2.38 -2.18
CA THR A 213 -16.12 -2.05 -0.84
C THR A 213 -16.41 -0.56 -0.74
N ASP A 214 -17.62 -0.17 -0.31
CA ASP A 214 -17.92 1.23 -0.04
C ASP A 214 -17.19 1.69 1.22
N LYS A 215 -16.45 2.80 1.14
CA LYS A 215 -15.72 3.40 2.27
C LYS A 215 -16.58 4.47 2.92
N ILE A 216 -16.71 4.38 4.23
CA ILE A 216 -17.37 5.37 5.07
C ILE A 216 -16.27 6.04 5.91
N THR A 217 -16.10 7.36 5.69
CA THR A 217 -15.09 8.17 6.38
C THR A 217 -15.73 9.23 7.27
N THR A 218 -14.94 9.84 8.14
CA THR A 218 -15.36 11.02 8.93
C THR A 218 -15.62 12.26 8.05
N GLY A 219 -15.24 12.22 6.76
CA GLY A 219 -15.24 13.39 5.90
C GLY A 219 -14.07 14.34 6.18
N ALA A 220 -14.19 15.56 5.64
CA ALA A 220 -13.17 16.58 5.78
C ALA A 220 -12.88 16.95 7.25
N PRO A 221 -11.65 17.38 7.58
CA PRO A 221 -10.53 17.58 6.67
C PRO A 221 -9.62 16.34 6.52
N HIS A 222 -9.78 15.28 7.31
CA HIS A 222 -8.80 14.20 7.46
C HIS A 222 -9.21 12.87 6.85
N PHE A 223 -10.50 12.64 6.58
CA PHE A 223 -11.04 11.42 5.95
C PHE A 223 -10.61 10.13 6.64
N ILE A 224 -10.73 10.10 7.98
CA ILE A 224 -10.44 8.90 8.76
C ILE A 224 -11.49 7.82 8.44
N GLU A 225 -11.04 6.61 8.18
CA GLU A 225 -11.90 5.48 7.88
C GLU A 225 -12.68 5.04 9.12
N ASN A 226 -14.02 5.05 9.03
CA ASN A 226 -14.92 4.66 10.11
C ASN A 226 -15.52 3.27 9.89
N ALA A 227 -15.85 2.93 8.64
CA ALA A 227 -16.45 1.66 8.31
C ALA A 227 -16.26 1.30 6.83
N HIS A 228 -16.36 0.01 6.55
CA HIS A 228 -16.35 -0.56 5.21
C HIS A 228 -17.61 -1.40 5.01
N LYS A 229 -18.29 -1.23 3.87
CA LYS A 229 -19.45 -2.04 3.49
C LYS A 229 -19.10 -2.92 2.30
N ILE A 230 -18.90 -4.19 2.55
CA ILE A 230 -18.71 -5.26 1.57
C ILE A 230 -20.09 -5.91 1.31
N GLN A 231 -20.56 -6.11 0.15
CA GLN A 231 -20.13 -5.64 -1.17
C GLN A 231 -20.66 -4.22 -1.42
N SER A 232 -19.98 -3.46 -2.29
CA SER A 232 -20.43 -2.11 -2.67
C SER A 232 -21.86 -2.08 -3.21
N THR A 233 -22.60 -1.02 -2.85
CA THR A 233 -23.96 -0.76 -3.28
C THR A 233 -24.06 -0.11 -4.66
N LYS A 234 -22.93 0.23 -5.30
CA LYS A 234 -22.90 0.82 -6.64
C LYS A 234 -23.58 -0.08 -7.67
N ASP A 235 -24.17 0.52 -8.69
CA ASP A 235 -24.76 -0.24 -9.79
C ASP A 235 -23.73 -1.02 -10.61
N LYS A 236 -24.20 -1.91 -11.49
CA LYS A 236 -23.36 -2.83 -12.25
C LYS A 236 -22.41 -2.09 -13.20
N ASP A 237 -22.87 -1.02 -13.84
CA ASP A 237 -22.08 -0.28 -14.83
C ASP A 237 -20.93 0.48 -14.15
N ILE A 238 -21.21 1.09 -13.00
CA ILE A 238 -20.22 1.74 -12.15
C ILE A 238 -19.19 0.73 -11.65
N LYS A 239 -19.62 -0.41 -11.12
CA LYS A 239 -18.70 -1.49 -10.69
C LYS A 239 -17.81 -1.99 -11.82
N THR A 240 -18.35 -2.07 -13.04
CA THR A 240 -17.56 -2.47 -14.21
C THR A 240 -16.45 -1.45 -14.51
N LYS A 241 -16.78 -0.16 -14.52
CA LYS A 241 -15.79 0.92 -14.73
C LYS A 241 -14.71 0.94 -13.62
N ILE A 242 -15.14 0.80 -12.37
CA ILE A 242 -14.24 0.71 -11.21
C ILE A 242 -13.28 -0.47 -11.38
N SER A 243 -13.79 -1.65 -11.75
CA SER A 243 -12.98 -2.85 -11.97
C SER A 243 -11.95 -2.65 -13.09
N GLN A 244 -12.37 -2.07 -14.21
CA GLN A 244 -11.48 -1.76 -15.34
C GLN A 244 -10.35 -0.79 -14.93
N LEU A 245 -10.70 0.25 -14.17
CA LEU A 245 -9.73 1.21 -13.67
C LEU A 245 -8.71 0.56 -12.70
N ALA A 246 -9.17 -0.30 -11.79
CA ALA A 246 -8.31 -1.01 -10.85
C ALA A 246 -7.35 -1.98 -11.58
N ILE A 247 -7.84 -2.72 -12.57
CA ILE A 247 -7.00 -3.61 -13.39
C ILE A 247 -5.97 -2.79 -14.18
N ALA A 248 -6.38 -1.67 -14.79
CA ALA A 248 -5.46 -0.78 -15.50
C ALA A 248 -4.38 -0.20 -14.58
N ALA A 249 -4.74 0.17 -13.36
CA ALA A 249 -3.80 0.67 -12.36
C ALA A 249 -2.77 -0.39 -11.95
N ASN A 250 -3.18 -1.64 -11.68
CA ASN A 250 -2.26 -2.73 -11.38
C ASN A 250 -1.28 -2.99 -12.54
N LYS A 251 -1.78 -2.98 -13.77
CA LYS A 251 -0.95 -3.13 -14.96
C LYS A 251 0.06 -2.00 -15.10
N ALA A 252 -0.36 -0.74 -14.91
CA ALA A 252 0.52 0.43 -14.97
C ALA A 252 1.64 0.40 -13.92
N LEU A 253 1.38 -0.21 -12.77
CA LEU A 253 2.35 -0.40 -11.70
C LEU A 253 3.23 -1.64 -11.87
N ASN A 254 3.00 -2.46 -12.90
CA ASN A 254 3.66 -3.75 -13.12
C ASN A 254 3.50 -4.73 -11.93
N ILE A 255 2.30 -4.81 -11.37
CA ILE A 255 2.02 -5.77 -10.29
C ILE A 255 1.78 -7.14 -10.94
N GLU A 256 2.72 -8.06 -10.77
CA GLU A 256 2.67 -9.40 -11.37
C GLU A 256 2.15 -10.46 -10.40
N THR A 257 2.29 -10.22 -9.10
CA THR A 257 1.84 -11.14 -8.04
C THR A 257 1.47 -10.37 -6.77
N GLY A 258 0.45 -10.83 -6.06
CA GLY A 258 0.04 -10.29 -4.77
C GLY A 258 -1.40 -9.79 -4.73
N LEU A 259 -1.79 -9.31 -3.55
CA LEU A 259 -3.06 -8.63 -3.31
C LEU A 259 -2.83 -7.13 -3.27
N SER A 260 -3.65 -6.36 -3.99
CA SER A 260 -3.60 -4.90 -3.97
C SER A 260 -4.93 -4.33 -3.48
N LEU A 261 -4.85 -3.24 -2.73
CA LEU A 261 -6.00 -2.45 -2.30
C LEU A 261 -5.91 -1.08 -2.95
N ILE A 262 -6.85 -0.77 -3.83
CA ILE A 262 -6.88 0.47 -4.61
C ILE A 262 -8.07 1.31 -4.17
N HIS A 263 -7.83 2.57 -3.82
CA HIS A 263 -8.87 3.53 -3.47
C HIS A 263 -9.27 4.34 -4.69
N ILE A 264 -10.57 4.35 -5.01
CA ILE A 264 -11.14 5.06 -6.16
C ILE A 264 -12.26 5.98 -5.65
N SER A 265 -12.21 7.26 -6.05
CA SER A 265 -13.28 8.22 -5.76
C SER A 265 -14.22 8.33 -6.95
N GLU A 266 -15.51 8.23 -6.72
CA GLU A 266 -16.57 8.41 -7.68
C GLU A 266 -17.40 9.67 -7.40
N PRO A 267 -17.96 10.26 -8.44
CA PRO A 267 -17.86 10.03 -9.86
C PRO A 267 -16.72 10.82 -10.39
N THR A 268 -15.98 10.10 -11.08
CA THR A 268 -15.11 10.73 -11.73
C THR A 268 -15.42 11.44 -12.98
N ARG A 269 -14.49 12.21 -13.48
CA ARG A 269 -14.54 12.69 -14.85
C ARG A 269 -14.72 11.49 -15.78
N PRO A 270 -15.52 11.65 -16.88
CA PRO A 270 -15.55 10.62 -17.89
C PRO A 270 -14.13 10.29 -18.36
N LEU A 271 -13.86 9.00 -18.55
CA LEU A 271 -12.65 8.55 -19.22
C LEU A 271 -12.75 8.97 -20.70
N TYR A 272 -12.15 10.11 -21.02
CA TYR A 272 -11.96 10.51 -22.41
C TYR A 272 -10.48 10.48 -22.72
#